data_fda790653fb2066b6aee838b2bd7cd9c
#
_entry.id   fda790653fb2066b6aee838b2bd7cd9c
#
_cell.length_a   1.000
_cell.length_b   1.000
_cell.length_c   1.000
_cell.angle_alpha   90.00
_cell.angle_beta   90.00
_cell.angle_gamma   90.00
#
_symmetry.space_group_name_H-M   'P 1'
#
loop_
_entity.id
_entity.type
_entity.pdbx_description
1 polymer ?
#
loop_
_entity_poly.entity_id
_entity_poly.type
_entity_poly.pdbx_seq_one_letter_code
_entity_poly.pdbx_strand_id
1 'polypeptide(L)'
;KELEDTMTHELHNLTNLEQISLDDMNARAAMLTRVDRKYVVPTDCLDELLALMNPTTQILEIGGKIEQRYASCYFDTPELHSFMDTAHKRRRRYKVRTRSYLDSELAFLEVKTRGPRGHTVKKRLAYDFAQAARMELSREGRLWVAERLEAAQCFDGVDRVDSLVPVLSGTYTRSTLLMAGGQGRATIDTDLNWDSWGHELQAPHIAIIETKSGAAPSELDRLLWANRIRPSRISKYATAMALLTPDLQTNRWTRVIDRFFTMRPTVQQALAA
;
A
#
# COMPACT_ATOMS: atom_id res chain seq x y z
N LYS A 1 -13.88 4.73 -32.19
CA LYS A 1 -12.87 4.21 -31.24
C LYS A 1 -13.15 4.92 -29.94
N GLU A 2 -14.15 4.42 -29.25
CA GLU A 2 -14.64 4.92 -27.97
C GLU A 2 -13.63 4.53 -26.90
N LEU A 3 -13.11 5.53 -26.21
CA LEU A 3 -12.42 5.37 -24.96
C LEU A 3 -13.46 4.85 -23.96
N GLU A 4 -13.31 3.61 -23.51
CA GLU A 4 -14.05 3.10 -22.37
C GLU A 4 -13.81 4.03 -21.19
N ASP A 5 -14.89 4.67 -20.80
CA ASP A 5 -15.00 5.50 -19.60
C ASP A 5 -14.66 4.60 -18.39
N THR A 6 -13.46 4.69 -17.91
CA THR A 6 -13.07 4.03 -16.67
C THR A 6 -13.87 4.73 -15.58
N MET A 7 -14.97 4.12 -15.14
CA MET A 7 -15.78 4.62 -14.04
C MET A 7 -14.89 4.74 -12.79
N THR A 8 -14.33 5.91 -12.59
CA THR A 8 -13.75 6.30 -11.31
C THR A 8 -14.89 6.35 -10.30
N HIS A 9 -14.86 5.48 -9.31
CA HIS A 9 -15.80 5.56 -8.18
C HIS A 9 -15.50 6.85 -7.40
N GLU A 10 -16.23 7.92 -7.71
CA GLU A 10 -16.19 9.12 -6.89
C GLU A 10 -16.73 8.82 -5.49
N LEU A 11 -15.88 8.97 -4.48
CA LEU A 11 -16.26 8.84 -3.08
C LEU A 11 -16.87 10.15 -2.58
N HIS A 12 -18.14 10.38 -2.93
CA HIS A 12 -18.85 11.65 -2.65
C HIS A 12 -18.81 12.03 -1.17
N ASN A 13 -18.86 11.06 -0.26
CA ASN A 13 -18.83 11.34 1.17
C ASN A 13 -17.48 11.86 1.68
N LEU A 14 -16.39 11.65 0.94
CA LEU A 14 -15.08 12.25 1.27
C LEU A 14 -15.03 13.75 0.96
N THR A 15 -15.75 14.22 -0.04
CA THR A 15 -15.76 15.64 -0.44
C THR A 15 -16.46 16.53 0.58
N ASN A 16 -17.30 15.95 1.44
CA ASN A 16 -18.02 16.64 2.50
C ASN A 16 -17.23 16.81 3.80
N LEU A 17 -16.07 16.17 3.92
CA LEU A 17 -15.24 16.25 5.11
C LEU A 17 -14.43 17.56 5.15
N GLU A 18 -14.25 18.09 6.36
CA GLU A 18 -13.37 19.23 6.59
C GLU A 18 -11.94 18.89 6.15
N GLN A 19 -11.34 19.80 5.36
CA GLN A 19 -9.99 19.62 4.86
C GLN A 19 -8.95 20.00 5.92
N ILE A 20 -7.83 19.29 5.92
CA ILE A 20 -6.69 19.55 6.80
C ILE A 20 -5.39 19.54 6.00
N SER A 21 -4.48 20.47 6.32
CA SER A 21 -3.15 20.53 5.70
C SER A 21 -2.26 19.38 6.13
N LEU A 22 -1.21 19.07 5.35
CA LEU A 22 -0.23 18.03 5.71
C LEU A 22 0.51 18.37 7.01
N ASP A 23 0.83 19.64 7.23
CA ASP A 23 1.56 20.10 8.42
C ASP A 23 0.70 19.96 9.68
N ASP A 24 -0.55 20.39 9.64
CA ASP A 24 -1.48 20.22 10.75
C ASP A 24 -1.78 18.75 11.04
N MET A 25 -1.97 17.95 9.99
CA MET A 25 -2.15 16.50 10.15
C MET A 25 -0.92 15.86 10.80
N ASN A 26 0.29 16.26 10.41
CA ASN A 26 1.52 15.73 11.01
C ASN A 26 1.66 16.17 12.47
N ALA A 27 1.32 17.40 12.81
CA ALA A 27 1.38 17.91 14.17
C ALA A 27 0.41 17.17 15.11
N ARG A 28 -0.82 16.90 14.63
CA ARG A 28 -1.88 16.27 15.44
C ARG A 28 -1.76 14.75 15.56
N ALA A 29 -1.19 14.07 14.57
CA ALA A 29 -1.14 12.60 14.51
C ALA A 29 0.26 12.03 14.72
N ALA A 30 1.14 12.71 15.46
CA ALA A 30 2.47 12.23 15.81
C ALA A 30 2.39 11.14 16.89
N MET A 31 1.96 9.92 16.51
CA MET A 31 1.93 8.77 17.41
C MET A 31 3.23 7.98 17.32
N LEU A 32 3.95 7.88 18.44
CA LEU A 32 5.20 7.12 18.57
C LEU A 32 4.94 5.60 18.58
N THR A 33 3.89 5.17 19.27
CA THR A 33 3.48 3.75 19.34
C THR A 33 2.10 3.60 18.72
N ARG A 34 2.01 2.76 17.70
CA ARG A 34 0.75 2.54 16.97
C ARG A 34 0.56 1.10 16.54
N VAL A 35 -0.69 0.75 16.38
CA VAL A 35 -1.14 -0.51 15.75
C VAL A 35 -1.66 -0.18 14.37
N ASP A 36 -1.09 -0.81 13.36
CA ASP A 36 -1.54 -0.70 11.97
C ASP A 36 -2.47 -1.87 11.66
N ARG A 37 -3.72 -1.60 11.24
CA ARG A 37 -4.67 -2.61 10.78
C ARG A 37 -5.00 -2.36 9.32
N LYS A 38 -5.23 -3.43 8.57
CA LYS A 38 -5.58 -3.34 7.15
C LYS A 38 -6.88 -4.06 6.88
N TYR A 39 -7.67 -3.48 6.00
CA TYR A 39 -8.94 -4.01 5.58
C TYR A 39 -9.02 -4.00 4.07
N VAL A 40 -9.73 -4.96 3.49
CA VAL A 40 -10.14 -4.94 2.09
C VAL A 40 -11.64 -4.76 2.09
N VAL A 41 -12.11 -3.74 1.38
CA VAL A 41 -13.51 -3.32 1.33
C VAL A 41 -13.93 -3.27 -0.14
N PRO A 42 -15.05 -3.89 -0.52
CA PRO A 42 -15.62 -3.66 -1.84
C PRO A 42 -15.95 -2.18 -2.04
N THR A 43 -15.62 -1.64 -3.20
CA THR A 43 -15.87 -0.21 -3.51
C THR A 43 -17.36 0.12 -3.52
N ASP A 44 -18.22 -0.84 -3.89
CA ASP A 44 -19.68 -0.66 -3.95
C ASP A 44 -20.30 -0.25 -2.61
N CYS A 45 -19.70 -0.68 -1.48
CA CYS A 45 -20.19 -0.33 -0.13
C CYS A 45 -19.30 0.71 0.57
N LEU A 46 -18.26 1.19 -0.08
CA LEU A 46 -17.30 2.08 0.58
C LEU A 46 -17.90 3.44 0.89
N ASP A 47 -18.62 4.03 -0.05
CA ASP A 47 -19.18 5.38 0.10
C ASP A 47 -20.28 5.42 1.17
N GLU A 48 -21.17 4.39 1.24
CA GLU A 48 -22.15 4.25 2.29
C GLU A 48 -21.50 4.10 3.69
N LEU A 49 -20.38 3.39 3.75
CA LEU A 49 -19.63 3.19 4.98
C LEU A 49 -18.97 4.49 5.44
N LEU A 50 -18.49 5.29 4.51
CA LEU A 50 -17.88 6.61 4.79
C LEU A 50 -18.93 7.63 5.25
N ALA A 51 -20.19 7.52 4.79
CA ALA A 51 -21.30 8.34 5.25
C ALA A 51 -21.59 8.18 6.76
N LEU A 52 -21.20 7.04 7.34
CA LEU A 52 -21.39 6.74 8.76
C LEU A 52 -20.24 7.24 9.65
N MET A 53 -19.23 7.88 9.07
CA MET A 53 -18.10 8.40 9.84
C MET A 53 -18.49 9.62 10.67
N ASN A 54 -17.71 9.86 11.72
CA ASN A 54 -17.89 11.05 12.54
C ASN A 54 -17.69 12.31 11.67
N PRO A 55 -18.64 13.27 11.71
CA PRO A 55 -18.55 14.49 10.90
C PRO A 55 -17.34 15.38 11.24
N THR A 56 -16.66 15.17 12.37
CA THR A 56 -15.43 15.88 12.73
C THR A 56 -14.15 15.17 12.24
N THR A 57 -14.29 14.08 11.48
CA THR A 57 -13.18 13.48 10.76
C THR A 57 -12.73 14.44 9.67
N GLN A 58 -11.42 14.62 9.51
CA GLN A 58 -10.84 15.52 8.52
C GLN A 58 -10.13 14.75 7.42
N ILE A 59 -10.12 15.33 6.21
CA ILE A 59 -9.44 14.75 5.05
C ILE A 59 -8.23 15.59 4.66
N LEU A 60 -7.11 14.92 4.38
CA LEU A 60 -5.90 15.58 3.91
C LEU A 60 -6.13 16.21 2.53
N GLU A 61 -5.84 17.49 2.45
CA GLU A 61 -5.78 18.25 1.20
C GLU A 61 -4.32 18.59 0.88
N ILE A 62 -3.91 18.38 -0.37
CA ILE A 62 -2.60 18.80 -0.89
C ILE A 62 -2.82 19.37 -2.30
N GLY A 63 -2.48 20.66 -2.49
CA GLY A 63 -2.58 21.32 -3.79
C GLY A 63 -4.00 21.34 -4.37
N GLY A 64 -5.02 21.52 -3.54
CA GLY A 64 -6.44 21.51 -3.93
C GLY A 64 -7.03 20.13 -4.14
N LYS A 65 -6.30 19.05 -3.82
CA LYS A 65 -6.75 17.67 -4.03
C LYS A 65 -6.86 16.92 -2.71
N ILE A 66 -7.95 16.21 -2.52
CA ILE A 66 -8.16 15.28 -1.40
C ILE A 66 -7.76 13.84 -1.74
N GLU A 67 -7.55 13.57 -3.01
CA GLU A 67 -7.07 12.31 -3.55
C GLU A 67 -5.70 12.52 -4.20
N GLN A 68 -4.71 11.78 -3.76
CA GLN A 68 -3.35 11.85 -4.28
C GLN A 68 -2.99 10.56 -5.02
N ARG A 69 -2.38 10.69 -6.20
CA ARG A 69 -1.95 9.56 -7.02
C ARG A 69 -0.55 9.10 -6.63
N TYR A 70 -0.41 7.80 -6.50
CA TYR A 70 0.84 7.15 -6.12
C TYR A 70 1.29 6.14 -7.16
N ALA A 71 2.60 6.07 -7.39
CA ALA A 71 3.25 4.93 -8.02
C ALA A 71 4.27 4.31 -7.06
N SER A 72 4.48 3.02 -7.14
CA SER A 72 5.50 2.32 -6.36
C SER A 72 6.12 1.22 -7.21
N CYS A 73 7.44 1.09 -7.15
CA CYS A 73 8.15 -0.05 -7.69
C CYS A 73 8.82 -0.81 -6.53
N TYR A 74 8.59 -2.11 -6.44
CA TYR A 74 9.20 -2.99 -5.45
C TYR A 74 10.39 -3.71 -6.06
N PHE A 75 11.48 -3.76 -5.29
CA PHE A 75 12.70 -4.44 -5.67
C PHE A 75 12.91 -5.67 -4.81
N ASP A 76 13.24 -6.77 -5.45
CA ASP A 76 13.61 -8.02 -4.81
C ASP A 76 14.75 -8.68 -5.61
N THR A 77 15.31 -9.76 -5.09
CA THR A 77 16.23 -10.58 -5.88
C THR A 77 15.45 -11.36 -6.95
N PRO A 78 16.11 -11.84 -8.03
CA PRO A 78 15.44 -12.70 -9.02
C PRO A 78 14.74 -13.92 -8.39
N GLU A 79 15.27 -14.45 -7.28
CA GLU A 79 14.71 -15.58 -6.53
C GLU A 79 13.61 -15.16 -5.54
N LEU A 80 13.24 -13.87 -5.51
CA LEU A 80 12.19 -13.31 -4.65
C LEU A 80 12.42 -13.53 -3.14
N HIS A 81 13.64 -13.34 -2.66
CA HIS A 81 13.98 -13.56 -1.25
C HIS A 81 13.12 -12.76 -0.27
N SER A 82 12.83 -11.48 -0.54
CA SER A 82 11.98 -10.65 0.31
C SER A 82 10.54 -11.17 0.35
N PHE A 83 10.04 -11.66 -0.80
CA PHE A 83 8.73 -12.31 -0.88
C PHE A 83 8.72 -13.59 -0.04
N MET A 84 9.68 -14.47 -0.25
CA MET A 84 9.80 -15.76 0.45
C MET A 84 9.94 -15.57 1.96
N ASP A 85 10.77 -14.64 2.40
CA ASP A 85 10.92 -14.29 3.82
C ASP A 85 9.60 -13.79 4.43
N THR A 86 8.82 -13.05 3.65
CA THR A 86 7.50 -12.59 4.07
C THR A 86 6.50 -13.74 4.10
N ALA A 87 6.48 -14.63 3.12
CA ALA A 87 5.61 -15.80 3.05
C ALA A 87 5.87 -16.76 4.23
N HIS A 88 7.12 -17.06 4.50
CA HIS A 88 7.56 -17.93 5.60
C HIS A 88 7.59 -17.28 6.98
N LYS A 89 7.18 -16.00 7.10
CA LYS A 89 7.20 -15.24 8.38
C LYS A 89 8.58 -15.14 9.01
N ARG A 90 9.66 -15.13 8.21
CA ARG A 90 11.03 -15.01 8.73
C ARG A 90 11.15 -13.79 9.63
N ARG A 91 11.95 -13.89 10.70
CA ARG A 91 12.15 -12.79 11.64
C ARG A 91 12.92 -11.64 10.98
N ARG A 92 13.97 -11.96 10.26
CA ARG A 92 14.79 -11.01 9.49
C ARG A 92 14.23 -10.95 8.07
N ARG A 93 13.37 -9.99 7.80
CA ARG A 93 12.78 -9.76 6.48
C ARG A 93 12.72 -8.29 6.16
N TYR A 94 12.72 -7.99 4.89
CA TYR A 94 12.79 -6.63 4.40
C TYR A 94 11.80 -6.39 3.27
N LYS A 95 11.65 -5.12 2.88
CA LYS A 95 11.04 -4.68 1.63
C LYS A 95 11.76 -3.43 1.17
N VAL A 96 12.13 -3.40 -0.09
CA VAL A 96 12.73 -2.24 -0.76
C VAL A 96 11.76 -1.76 -1.82
N ARG A 97 11.51 -0.47 -1.88
CA ARG A 97 10.70 0.11 -2.94
C ARG A 97 11.04 1.57 -3.19
N THR A 98 10.82 2.04 -4.39
CA THR A 98 10.56 3.45 -4.66
C THR A 98 9.08 3.75 -4.48
N ARG A 99 8.79 4.97 -4.07
CA ARG A 99 7.43 5.50 -4.02
C ARG A 99 7.42 6.91 -4.55
N SER A 100 6.63 7.11 -5.59
CA SER A 100 6.41 8.42 -6.22
C SER A 100 5.03 8.96 -5.82
N TYR A 101 5.01 10.24 -5.54
CA TYR A 101 3.82 11.06 -5.33
C TYR A 101 3.62 11.83 -6.64
N LEU A 102 2.71 11.34 -7.49
CA LEU A 102 2.63 11.77 -8.87
C LEU A 102 2.16 13.22 -9.03
N ASP A 103 1.33 13.69 -8.08
CA ASP A 103 0.79 15.05 -8.13
C ASP A 103 1.77 16.13 -7.68
N SER A 104 2.82 15.76 -6.95
CA SER A 104 3.86 16.68 -6.45
C SER A 104 5.25 16.38 -7.01
N GLU A 105 5.38 15.39 -7.90
CA GLU A 105 6.65 14.95 -8.49
C GLU A 105 7.76 14.65 -7.47
N LEU A 106 7.38 14.15 -6.31
CA LEU A 106 8.29 13.73 -5.26
C LEU A 106 8.47 12.22 -5.28
N ALA A 107 9.68 11.74 -5.03
CA ALA A 107 9.94 10.33 -4.88
C ALA A 107 10.82 10.01 -3.65
N PHE A 108 10.65 8.83 -3.12
CA PHE A 108 11.44 8.31 -2.01
C PHE A 108 11.82 6.85 -2.27
N LEU A 109 13.07 6.52 -1.99
CA LEU A 109 13.50 5.14 -1.79
C LEU A 109 13.22 4.75 -0.34
N GLU A 110 12.47 3.67 -0.14
CA GLU A 110 12.02 3.22 1.16
C GLU A 110 12.52 1.80 1.45
N VAL A 111 13.10 1.61 2.63
CA VAL A 111 13.44 0.29 3.18
C VAL A 111 12.58 0.06 4.41
N LYS A 112 11.90 -1.08 4.45
CA LYS A 112 11.19 -1.58 5.63
C LYS A 112 11.81 -2.88 6.10
N THR A 113 12.20 -2.92 7.37
CA THR A 113 12.72 -4.11 8.02
C THR A 113 11.91 -4.43 9.26
N ARG A 114 12.10 -5.63 9.80
CA ARG A 114 11.51 -6.01 11.07
C ARG A 114 12.54 -5.89 12.17
N GLY A 115 12.40 -4.90 13.02
CA GLY A 115 13.26 -4.65 14.17
C GLY A 115 13.03 -5.58 15.34
N PRO A 116 13.74 -5.34 16.45
CA PRO A 116 13.54 -6.06 17.72
C PRO A 116 12.09 -6.02 18.17
N ARG A 117 11.63 -7.06 18.88
CA ARG A 117 10.24 -7.20 19.37
C ARG A 117 9.17 -7.17 18.26
N GLY A 118 9.57 -7.33 17.00
CA GLY A 118 8.64 -7.41 15.88
C GLY A 118 8.09 -6.07 15.38
N HIS A 119 8.62 -4.95 15.84
CA HIS A 119 8.26 -3.64 15.31
C HIS A 119 8.74 -3.46 13.87
N THR A 120 7.97 -2.73 13.07
CA THR A 120 8.39 -2.36 11.73
C THR A 120 9.28 -1.11 11.81
N VAL A 121 10.48 -1.20 11.28
CA VAL A 121 11.37 -0.06 11.07
C VAL A 121 11.25 0.37 9.62
N LYS A 122 10.92 1.64 9.40
CA LYS A 122 10.85 2.25 8.06
C LYS A 122 11.89 3.36 7.98
N LYS A 123 12.74 3.28 6.97
CA LYS A 123 13.67 4.35 6.58
C LYS A 123 13.34 4.81 5.17
N ARG A 124 13.56 6.09 4.89
CA ARG A 124 13.37 6.66 3.55
C ARG A 124 14.51 7.61 3.22
N LEU A 125 14.86 7.64 1.95
CA LEU A 125 15.79 8.57 1.31
C LEU A 125 15.01 9.35 0.26
N ALA A 126 15.20 10.66 0.16
CA ALA A 126 14.71 11.43 -0.99
C ALA A 126 15.33 10.84 -2.26
N TYR A 127 14.54 10.67 -3.30
CA TYR A 127 14.97 9.97 -4.49
C TYR A 127 14.59 10.76 -5.74
N ASP A 128 15.39 10.62 -6.80
CA ASP A 128 15.10 11.26 -8.07
C ASP A 128 13.81 10.71 -8.68
N PHE A 129 12.88 11.60 -9.04
CA PHE A 129 11.57 11.22 -9.54
C PHE A 129 11.66 10.48 -10.89
N ALA A 130 12.55 10.93 -11.78
CA ALA A 130 12.75 10.31 -13.09
C ALA A 130 13.38 8.91 -12.96
N GLN A 131 14.32 8.71 -12.03
CA GLN A 131 14.87 7.38 -11.73
C GLN A 131 13.81 6.45 -11.14
N ALA A 132 12.98 6.96 -10.24
CA ALA A 132 11.86 6.19 -9.69
C ALA A 132 10.86 5.78 -10.78
N ALA A 133 10.57 6.67 -11.74
CA ALA A 133 9.70 6.39 -12.88
C ALA A 133 10.28 5.33 -13.83
N ARG A 134 11.60 5.29 -14.00
CA ARG A 134 12.29 4.24 -14.76
C ARG A 134 12.46 2.92 -14.01
N MET A 135 11.98 2.87 -12.75
CA MET A 135 12.13 1.69 -11.90
C MET A 135 13.60 1.26 -11.69
N GLU A 136 14.47 2.23 -11.53
CA GLU A 136 15.92 2.01 -11.39
C GLU A 136 16.40 2.29 -9.97
N LEU A 137 17.37 1.49 -9.50
CA LEU A 137 18.14 1.79 -8.29
C LEU A 137 19.49 2.38 -8.69
N SER A 138 19.70 3.67 -8.36
CA SER A 138 20.98 4.32 -8.53
C SER A 138 22.07 3.65 -7.67
N ARG A 139 23.34 3.87 -8.00
CA ARG A 139 24.47 3.40 -7.19
C ARG A 139 24.37 3.88 -5.75
N GLU A 140 24.06 5.16 -5.54
CA GLU A 140 23.85 5.74 -4.21
C GLU A 140 22.67 5.07 -3.48
N GLY A 141 21.56 4.87 -4.19
CA GLY A 141 20.39 4.17 -3.66
C GLY A 141 20.72 2.74 -3.22
N ARG A 142 21.51 1.99 -4.01
CA ARG A 142 21.97 0.64 -3.65
C ARG A 142 22.84 0.64 -2.40
N LEU A 143 23.81 1.54 -2.31
CA LEU A 143 24.66 1.68 -1.12
C LEU A 143 23.82 2.01 0.12
N TRP A 144 22.89 2.96 -0.01
CA TRP A 144 21.98 3.31 1.08
C TRP A 144 21.11 2.14 1.52
N VAL A 145 20.59 1.33 0.59
CA VAL A 145 19.83 0.11 0.89
C VAL A 145 20.70 -0.90 1.61
N ALA A 146 21.93 -1.16 1.10
CA ALA A 146 22.88 -2.10 1.69
C ALA A 146 23.13 -1.82 3.17
N GLU A 147 23.48 -0.59 3.52
CA GLU A 147 23.70 -0.16 4.91
C GLU A 147 22.50 -0.42 5.81
N ARG A 148 21.25 -0.24 5.32
CA ARG A 148 20.02 -0.45 6.12
C ARG A 148 19.70 -1.92 6.31
N LEU A 149 19.97 -2.73 5.31
CA LEU A 149 19.75 -4.17 5.37
C LEU A 149 20.81 -4.86 6.24
N GLU A 150 22.05 -4.41 6.14
CA GLU A 150 23.14 -4.87 7.01
C GLU A 150 22.86 -4.52 8.49
N ALA A 151 22.53 -3.26 8.79
CA ALA A 151 22.16 -2.82 10.14
C ALA A 151 20.97 -3.60 10.72
N ALA A 152 20.05 -4.05 9.87
CA ALA A 152 18.91 -4.88 10.24
C ALA A 152 19.23 -6.38 10.25
N GLN A 153 20.44 -6.78 9.89
CA GLN A 153 20.88 -8.17 9.73
C GLN A 153 19.95 -8.98 8.81
N CYS A 154 19.43 -8.33 7.75
CA CYS A 154 18.55 -8.98 6.77
C CYS A 154 19.31 -9.59 5.60
N PHE A 155 20.59 -9.28 5.45
CA PHE A 155 21.46 -9.75 4.39
C PHE A 155 22.83 -10.18 4.95
N ASP A 156 23.39 -11.19 4.29
CA ASP A 156 24.76 -11.62 4.46
C ASP A 156 25.61 -11.08 3.28
N GLY A 157 25.80 -9.74 3.20
CA GLY A 157 26.71 -9.13 2.26
C GLY A 157 26.12 -8.15 1.24
N VAL A 158 26.97 -7.30 0.70
CA VAL A 158 26.69 -6.25 -0.30
C VAL A 158 26.21 -6.86 -1.63
N ASP A 159 26.65 -8.07 -1.96
CA ASP A 159 26.41 -8.73 -3.25
C ASP A 159 24.92 -8.93 -3.56
N ARG A 160 24.09 -9.10 -2.54
CA ARG A 160 22.64 -9.28 -2.75
C ARG A 160 21.92 -7.98 -3.12
N VAL A 161 22.41 -6.83 -2.69
CA VAL A 161 21.77 -5.54 -3.06
C VAL A 161 22.00 -5.25 -4.53
N ASP A 162 23.15 -5.67 -5.09
CA ASP A 162 23.42 -5.53 -6.51
C ASP A 162 22.53 -6.43 -7.38
N SER A 163 22.04 -7.53 -6.83
CA SER A 163 21.08 -8.41 -7.51
C SER A 163 19.62 -7.93 -7.45
N LEU A 164 19.32 -6.85 -6.71
CA LEU A 164 17.94 -6.31 -6.64
C LEU A 164 17.50 -5.78 -8.01
N VAL A 165 16.39 -6.31 -8.47
CA VAL A 165 15.72 -5.93 -9.72
C VAL A 165 14.28 -5.48 -9.43
N PRO A 166 13.68 -4.67 -10.31
CA PRO A 166 12.26 -4.36 -10.21
C PRO A 166 11.44 -5.63 -10.47
N VAL A 167 10.58 -5.99 -9.53
CA VAL A 167 9.77 -7.22 -9.63
C VAL A 167 8.26 -6.94 -9.64
N LEU A 168 7.84 -5.80 -9.14
CA LEU A 168 6.44 -5.39 -9.13
C LEU A 168 6.35 -3.87 -9.17
N SER A 169 5.62 -3.34 -10.11
CA SER A 169 5.15 -1.95 -10.10
C SER A 169 3.68 -1.88 -9.70
N GLY A 170 3.20 -0.71 -9.32
CA GLY A 170 1.78 -0.53 -9.07
C GLY A 170 1.43 0.92 -8.81
N THR A 171 0.22 1.29 -9.20
CA THR A 171 -0.38 2.61 -8.99
C THR A 171 -1.63 2.50 -8.15
N TYR A 172 -2.02 3.57 -7.52
CA TYR A 172 -3.26 3.69 -6.76
C TYR A 172 -3.54 5.15 -6.41
N THR A 173 -4.80 5.45 -6.17
CA THR A 173 -5.28 6.72 -5.63
C THR A 173 -5.43 6.60 -4.12
N ARG A 174 -5.04 7.63 -3.36
CA ARG A 174 -5.09 7.62 -1.90
C ARG A 174 -5.76 8.84 -1.33
N SER A 175 -6.76 8.61 -0.50
CA SER A 175 -7.27 9.58 0.46
C SER A 175 -6.72 9.30 1.85
N THR A 176 -6.38 10.34 2.60
CA THR A 176 -5.84 10.23 3.96
C THR A 176 -6.74 10.96 4.95
N LEU A 177 -7.15 10.28 6.00
CA LEU A 177 -8.07 10.79 7.00
C LEU A 177 -7.38 10.97 8.36
N LEU A 178 -7.71 12.06 9.03
CA LEU A 178 -7.45 12.25 10.46
C LEU A 178 -8.73 11.97 11.22
N MET A 179 -8.68 10.96 12.09
CA MET A 179 -9.84 10.59 12.89
C MET A 179 -10.22 11.69 13.88
N ALA A 180 -11.49 11.75 14.23
CA ALA A 180 -12.02 12.67 15.23
C ALA A 180 -11.15 12.73 16.48
N GLY A 181 -10.89 13.95 16.98
CA GLY A 181 -10.04 14.16 18.15
C GLY A 181 -8.54 13.84 17.94
N GLY A 182 -8.07 13.64 16.71
CA GLY A 182 -6.67 13.31 16.40
C GLY A 182 -6.24 11.91 16.85
N GLN A 183 -7.19 11.02 17.16
CA GLN A 183 -6.91 9.69 17.74
C GLN A 183 -6.46 8.63 16.74
N GLY A 184 -6.03 9.03 15.58
CA GLY A 184 -5.50 8.12 14.56
C GLY A 184 -5.59 8.68 13.17
N ARG A 185 -4.97 7.94 12.26
CA ARG A 185 -5.05 8.18 10.81
C ARG A 185 -5.62 6.97 10.13
N ALA A 186 -6.27 7.19 8.99
CA ALA A 186 -6.56 6.14 8.05
C ALA A 186 -6.13 6.56 6.64
N THR A 187 -5.79 5.58 5.83
CA THR A 187 -5.62 5.78 4.38
C THR A 187 -6.57 4.84 3.66
N ILE A 188 -7.19 5.34 2.61
CA ILE A 188 -8.06 4.60 1.70
C ILE A 188 -7.37 4.60 0.35
N ASP A 189 -7.03 3.43 -0.15
CA ASP A 189 -6.37 3.23 -1.42
C ASP A 189 -7.34 2.58 -2.40
N THR A 190 -7.67 3.26 -3.47
CA THR A 190 -8.56 2.85 -4.59
C THR A 190 -7.77 2.76 -5.90
N ASP A 191 -8.43 2.39 -6.97
CA ASP A 191 -7.87 2.29 -8.33
C ASP A 191 -6.55 1.52 -8.34
N LEU A 192 -6.57 0.39 -7.66
CA LEU A 192 -5.39 -0.44 -7.47
C LEU A 192 -5.02 -1.13 -8.76
N ASN A 193 -3.81 -0.89 -9.23
CA ASN A 193 -3.24 -1.53 -10.40
C ASN A 193 -1.83 -2.03 -10.09
N TRP A 194 -1.48 -3.22 -10.58
CA TRP A 194 -0.16 -3.82 -10.45
C TRP A 194 0.29 -4.45 -11.76
N ASP A 195 1.57 -4.37 -12.03
CA ASP A 195 2.26 -5.09 -13.08
C ASP A 195 3.48 -5.84 -12.53
N SER A 196 3.64 -7.08 -12.95
CA SER A 196 4.82 -7.90 -12.67
C SER A 196 5.24 -8.58 -13.97
N TRP A 197 6.35 -8.13 -14.56
CA TRP A 197 6.91 -8.68 -15.80
C TRP A 197 5.89 -8.79 -16.96
N GLY A 198 5.04 -7.78 -17.10
CA GLY A 198 4.00 -7.71 -18.14
C GLY A 198 2.71 -8.48 -17.81
N HIS A 199 2.59 -9.04 -16.62
CA HIS A 199 1.32 -9.55 -16.10
C HIS A 199 0.63 -8.45 -15.29
N GLU A 200 -0.53 -8.01 -15.74
CA GLU A 200 -1.29 -6.93 -15.11
C GLU A 200 -2.42 -7.46 -14.23
N LEU A 201 -2.67 -6.77 -13.12
CA LEU A 201 -3.79 -6.98 -12.24
C LEU A 201 -4.43 -5.63 -11.89
N GLN A 202 -5.66 -5.45 -12.30
CA GLN A 202 -6.49 -4.30 -11.94
C GLN A 202 -7.54 -4.72 -10.92
N ALA A 203 -7.72 -3.94 -9.87
CA ALA A 203 -8.68 -4.23 -8.82
C ALA A 203 -9.52 -2.98 -8.46
N PRO A 204 -10.31 -2.44 -9.42
CA PRO A 204 -11.14 -1.26 -9.19
C PRO A 204 -12.31 -1.54 -8.23
N HIS A 205 -12.69 -2.80 -8.07
CA HIS A 205 -13.81 -3.26 -7.25
C HIS A 205 -13.49 -3.36 -5.75
N ILE A 206 -12.26 -3.06 -5.34
CA ILE A 206 -11.84 -3.08 -3.95
C ILE A 206 -11.05 -1.83 -3.56
N ALA A 207 -11.19 -1.44 -2.30
CA ALA A 207 -10.33 -0.49 -1.63
C ALA A 207 -9.51 -1.17 -0.54
N ILE A 208 -8.30 -0.67 -0.29
CA ILE A 208 -7.48 -1.07 0.86
C ILE A 208 -7.48 0.06 1.88
N ILE A 209 -8.11 -0.18 3.03
CA ILE A 209 -8.08 0.76 4.15
C ILE A 209 -6.96 0.33 5.10
N GLU A 210 -6.11 1.28 5.52
CA GLU A 210 -5.11 1.07 6.56
C GLU A 210 -5.35 2.09 7.68
N THR A 211 -5.77 1.60 8.86
CA THR A 211 -5.90 2.42 10.06
C THR A 211 -4.63 2.38 10.88
N LYS A 212 -4.29 3.52 11.47
CA LYS A 212 -3.15 3.70 12.37
C LYS A 212 -3.65 4.38 13.62
N SER A 213 -3.75 3.63 14.69
CA SER A 213 -4.24 4.11 15.98
C SER A 213 -3.33 3.65 17.12
N GLY A 214 -3.52 4.17 18.33
CA GLY A 214 -2.88 3.66 19.51
C GLY A 214 -3.25 2.20 19.82
N ALA A 215 -3.11 1.78 21.08
CA ALA A 215 -3.49 0.42 21.49
C ALA A 215 -4.98 0.15 21.27
N ALA A 216 -5.84 1.15 21.51
CA ALA A 216 -7.26 1.05 21.24
C ALA A 216 -7.57 1.15 19.73
N PRO A 217 -8.59 0.44 19.24
CA PRO A 217 -9.06 0.59 17.87
C PRO A 217 -9.58 2.00 17.61
N SER A 218 -9.32 2.52 16.42
CA SER A 218 -9.88 3.80 15.98
C SER A 218 -11.42 3.70 15.81
N GLU A 219 -12.05 4.86 15.63
CA GLU A 219 -13.47 4.90 15.30
C GLU A 219 -13.78 4.16 14.01
N LEU A 220 -12.96 4.35 12.98
CA LEU A 220 -13.10 3.63 11.71
C LEU A 220 -12.91 2.12 11.89
N ASP A 221 -11.99 1.66 12.74
CA ASP A 221 -11.88 0.23 13.05
C ASP A 221 -13.20 -0.32 13.62
N ARG A 222 -13.81 0.40 14.57
CA ARG A 222 -15.08 -0.01 15.19
C ARG A 222 -16.24 0.00 14.17
N LEU A 223 -16.29 1.02 13.32
CA LEU A 223 -17.28 1.11 12.25
C LEU A 223 -17.17 -0.07 11.26
N LEU A 224 -15.96 -0.38 10.81
CA LEU A 224 -15.69 -1.54 9.95
C LEU A 224 -16.13 -2.85 10.64
N TRP A 225 -15.83 -3.00 11.93
CA TRP A 225 -16.19 -4.21 12.67
C TRP A 225 -17.71 -4.35 12.89
N ALA A 226 -18.42 -3.24 13.12
CA ALA A 226 -19.87 -3.22 13.20
C ALA A 226 -20.51 -3.69 11.88
N ASN A 227 -19.89 -3.35 10.75
CA ASN A 227 -20.28 -3.80 9.41
C ASN A 227 -19.65 -5.15 9.00
N ARG A 228 -19.19 -5.96 9.96
CA ARG A 228 -18.61 -7.29 9.76
C ARG A 228 -17.34 -7.33 8.91
N ILE A 229 -16.69 -6.19 8.69
CA ILE A 229 -15.41 -6.08 7.98
C ILE A 229 -14.29 -6.21 9.00
N ARG A 230 -13.52 -7.29 8.91
CA ARG A 230 -12.44 -7.61 9.85
C ARG A 230 -11.07 -7.35 9.24
N PRO A 231 -10.04 -7.09 10.07
CA PRO A 231 -8.69 -6.91 9.58
C PRO A 231 -8.22 -8.08 8.72
N SER A 232 -7.61 -7.76 7.60
CA SER A 232 -7.13 -8.71 6.60
C SER A 232 -5.61 -8.71 6.50
N ARG A 233 -5.04 -9.86 6.24
CA ARG A 233 -3.59 -9.98 5.96
C ARG A 233 -3.33 -9.66 4.49
N ILE A 234 -3.34 -8.37 4.15
CA ILE A 234 -3.03 -7.91 2.81
C ILE A 234 -1.70 -7.17 2.77
N SER A 235 -0.98 -7.32 1.67
CA SER A 235 0.25 -6.60 1.36
C SER A 235 0.24 -6.25 -0.12
N LYS A 236 0.29 -4.96 -0.48
CA LYS A 236 0.34 -4.54 -1.88
C LYS A 236 1.42 -5.27 -2.68
N TYR A 237 2.59 -5.51 -2.08
CA TYR A 237 3.66 -6.29 -2.69
C TYR A 237 3.34 -7.79 -2.74
N ALA A 238 3.25 -8.42 -1.57
CA ALA A 238 3.26 -9.88 -1.52
C ALA A 238 1.93 -10.52 -1.97
N THR A 239 0.80 -9.80 -1.84
CA THR A 239 -0.48 -10.31 -2.36
C THR A 239 -0.52 -10.19 -3.88
N ALA A 240 -0.06 -9.07 -4.44
CA ALA A 240 0.00 -8.90 -5.90
C ALA A 240 0.98 -9.88 -6.54
N MET A 241 2.18 -10.05 -5.97
CA MET A 241 3.14 -11.07 -6.45
C MET A 241 2.54 -12.48 -6.46
N ALA A 242 1.83 -12.87 -5.39
CA ALA A 242 1.18 -14.17 -5.29
C ALA A 242 0.06 -14.37 -6.32
N LEU A 243 -0.56 -13.28 -6.80
CA LEU A 243 -1.59 -13.31 -7.83
C LEU A 243 -1.02 -13.31 -9.26
N LEU A 244 0.08 -12.58 -9.47
CA LEU A 244 0.64 -12.34 -10.79
C LEU A 244 1.75 -13.33 -11.19
N THR A 245 2.31 -14.05 -10.22
CA THR A 245 3.40 -14.99 -10.47
C THR A 245 2.90 -16.42 -10.20
N PRO A 246 2.76 -17.25 -11.24
CA PRO A 246 2.42 -18.66 -11.09
C PRO A 246 3.38 -19.36 -10.13
N ASP A 247 2.90 -20.41 -9.46
CA ASP A 247 3.66 -21.28 -8.56
C ASP A 247 4.22 -20.65 -7.27
N LEU A 248 3.99 -19.37 -7.04
CA LEU A 248 4.35 -18.79 -5.75
C LEU A 248 3.41 -19.25 -4.63
N GLN A 249 4.00 -19.38 -3.44
CA GLN A 249 3.24 -19.75 -2.24
C GLN A 249 2.20 -18.70 -1.86
N THR A 250 0.92 -19.06 -1.94
CA THR A 250 -0.22 -18.17 -1.63
C THR A 250 -0.78 -18.35 -0.22
N ASN A 251 -0.43 -19.44 0.50
CA ASN A 251 -1.03 -19.88 1.76
C ASN A 251 -1.32 -18.77 2.78
N ARG A 252 -0.44 -17.80 2.85
CA ARG A 252 -0.59 -16.68 3.79
C ARG A 252 -1.70 -15.71 3.41
N TRP A 253 -2.00 -15.60 2.13
CA TRP A 253 -2.94 -14.62 1.56
C TRP A 253 -4.18 -15.29 0.94
N THR A 254 -4.26 -16.62 0.94
CA THR A 254 -5.33 -17.40 0.31
C THR A 254 -6.72 -16.84 0.65
N ARG A 255 -7.03 -16.62 1.93
CA ARG A 255 -8.34 -16.07 2.33
C ARG A 255 -8.68 -14.71 1.72
N VAL A 256 -7.69 -13.83 1.54
CA VAL A 256 -7.90 -12.52 0.91
C VAL A 256 -8.02 -12.68 -0.59
N ILE A 257 -7.19 -13.52 -1.18
CA ILE A 257 -7.22 -13.83 -2.62
C ILE A 257 -8.57 -14.41 -2.99
N ASP A 258 -8.99 -15.49 -2.35
CA ASP A 258 -10.25 -16.18 -2.65
C ASP A 258 -11.47 -15.29 -2.47
N ARG A 259 -11.43 -14.43 -1.45
CA ARG A 259 -12.57 -13.57 -1.14
C ARG A 259 -12.71 -12.37 -2.06
N PHE A 260 -11.62 -11.77 -2.52
CA PHE A 260 -11.65 -10.45 -3.16
C PHE A 260 -11.08 -10.45 -4.58
N PHE A 261 -10.34 -11.45 -5.01
CA PHE A 261 -9.68 -11.46 -6.31
C PHE A 261 -10.14 -12.60 -7.24
N THR A 262 -10.78 -13.64 -6.72
CA THR A 262 -11.27 -14.79 -7.53
C THR A 262 -12.74 -14.69 -7.93
N MET A 263 -13.50 -13.73 -7.40
CA MET A 263 -14.97 -13.69 -7.54
C MET A 263 -15.51 -12.96 -8.79
N ARG A 264 -14.67 -12.54 -9.75
CA ARG A 264 -15.17 -12.08 -11.06
C ARG A 264 -14.21 -12.55 -12.16
N PRO A 265 -14.59 -13.56 -12.97
CA PRO A 265 -13.88 -13.78 -14.23
C PRO A 265 -14.05 -12.52 -15.07
N THR A 266 -12.96 -11.88 -15.44
CA THR A 266 -12.96 -10.80 -16.42
C THR A 266 -13.58 -11.36 -17.71
N VAL A 267 -14.49 -10.58 -18.34
CA VAL A 267 -15.21 -10.93 -19.57
C VAL A 267 -14.27 -11.36 -20.73
N GLN A 268 -12.98 -11.13 -20.63
CA GLN A 268 -11.97 -11.57 -21.59
C GLN A 268 -11.68 -13.08 -21.60
N GLN A 269 -12.01 -13.82 -20.55
CA GLN A 269 -11.86 -15.29 -20.56
C GLN A 269 -13.09 -16.02 -21.12
N ALA A 270 -14.23 -15.36 -21.27
CA ALA A 270 -15.45 -15.95 -21.82
C ALA A 270 -15.49 -15.99 -23.38
N LEU A 271 -14.52 -15.33 -24.05
CA LEU A 271 -14.43 -15.33 -25.52
C LEU A 271 -13.35 -16.30 -26.05
N ALA A 272 -12.65 -17.03 -25.19
CA ALA A 272 -11.61 -18.01 -25.56
C ALA A 272 -12.00 -19.46 -25.23
N ALA A 273 -13.23 -19.72 -24.83
CA ALA A 273 -13.84 -21.03 -24.69
C ALA A 273 -15.02 -21.13 -25.66
#